data_878f348f614a88cd1ddc021638089555
#
_entry.id   878f348f614a88cd1ddc021638089555
#
_cell.length_a   1.000
_cell.length_b   1.000
_cell.length_c   1.000
_cell.angle_alpha   90.00
_cell.angle_beta   90.00
_cell.angle_gamma   90.00
#
_symmetry.space_group_name_H-M   'P 1'
#
loop_
_entity.id
_entity.type
_entity.pdbx_description
1 polymer ?
#
loop_
_entity_poly.entity_id
_entity_poly.type
_entity_poly.pdbx_seq_one_letter_code
_entity_poly.pdbx_strand_id
1 'polypeptide(L)'
;MSRTLLVTNDFPPRPGGIQSFVHHLAIRQPADSVVVYASTWRDAAKFDADQPFEVVREDTRVLLPTPAVARRAARLARAYGCDTVWFGAAAPLGLLADGLRRRAGIGRAVAQTHGHEVGWAALPGARGLLRRIGRGVDVVTYLGEYQRARLDKPLHGLTTLERLAPGVDTNAYHPDVDGSGVRRRLGLADRPVVVCVSRLVPRKGQDILVRALPAIRRRVPDAALLLVGGGPYRSTLERLAREHGVAGDVVFTGSVAWAELPAHYAAGDVYAMPCRTRRRGLDVEGLGIVYLEASASGLPVVAGDSGGAPDAVLDGQTGYVVPGRDVAAAADRIADLLADRALAARLGAAGRAWVEAEWQWDTQAERMRRLLTRSRSDGQG
;
A
#
# COMPACT_ATOMS: atom_id res chain seq x y z
N MET A 1 -31.10 -0.01 -6.48
CA MET A 1 -29.70 0.37 -6.20
C MET A 1 -28.79 -0.52 -7.03
N SER A 2 -27.72 0.00 -7.62
CA SER A 2 -26.72 -0.77 -8.35
C SER A 2 -26.03 -1.75 -7.37
N ARG A 3 -25.87 -3.00 -7.77
CA ARG A 3 -25.23 -4.04 -6.96
C ARG A 3 -23.97 -4.53 -7.66
N THR A 4 -22.90 -4.67 -6.93
CA THR A 4 -21.56 -4.98 -7.46
C THR A 4 -21.14 -6.40 -7.11
N LEU A 5 -20.70 -7.16 -8.11
CA LEU A 5 -19.98 -8.42 -7.90
C LEU A 5 -18.47 -8.13 -7.81
N LEU A 6 -17.89 -8.24 -6.62
CA LEU A 6 -16.45 -8.22 -6.41
C LEU A 6 -15.85 -9.60 -6.72
N VAL A 7 -14.99 -9.68 -7.72
CA VAL A 7 -14.30 -10.94 -8.11
C VAL A 7 -12.81 -10.79 -7.77
N THR A 8 -12.31 -11.63 -6.85
CA THR A 8 -10.93 -11.47 -6.36
C THR A 8 -10.29 -12.78 -5.88
N ASN A 9 -8.97 -12.85 -6.00
CA ASN A 9 -8.13 -13.82 -5.29
C ASN A 9 -7.63 -13.28 -3.94
N ASP A 10 -7.72 -11.96 -3.78
CA ASP A 10 -7.11 -11.22 -2.68
C ASP A 10 -8.21 -10.75 -1.73
N PHE A 11 -8.62 -11.69 -0.84
CA PHE A 11 -9.61 -11.42 0.19
C PHE A 11 -9.23 -12.12 1.51
N PRO A 12 -9.45 -11.47 2.68
CA PRO A 12 -9.20 -12.12 3.96
C PRO A 12 -10.02 -13.43 4.12
N PRO A 13 -9.61 -14.31 5.01
CA PRO A 13 -8.54 -14.18 6.01
C PRO A 13 -7.12 -14.42 5.47
N ARG A 14 -6.96 -14.56 4.15
CA ARG A 14 -5.63 -14.60 3.55
C ARG A 14 -4.86 -13.33 3.89
N PRO A 15 -3.67 -13.43 4.55
CA PRO A 15 -2.91 -12.25 4.96
C PRO A 15 -2.25 -11.54 3.77
N GLY A 16 -2.24 -10.21 3.79
CA GLY A 16 -1.51 -9.38 2.81
C GLY A 16 -2.10 -7.99 2.64
N GLY A 17 -1.29 -7.07 2.12
CA GLY A 17 -1.69 -5.67 1.93
C GLY A 17 -2.79 -5.50 0.88
N ILE A 18 -2.79 -6.30 -0.19
CA ILE A 18 -3.84 -6.28 -1.22
C ILE A 18 -5.17 -6.74 -0.63
N GLN A 19 -5.15 -7.85 0.13
CA GLN A 19 -6.31 -8.41 0.80
C GLN A 19 -6.95 -7.39 1.74
N SER A 20 -6.14 -6.75 2.58
CA SER A 20 -6.57 -5.68 3.46
C SER A 20 -7.16 -4.50 2.68
N PHE A 21 -6.50 -4.07 1.61
CA PHE A 21 -6.96 -2.95 0.78
C PHE A 21 -8.33 -3.22 0.16
N VAL A 22 -8.51 -4.37 -0.50
CA VAL A 22 -9.79 -4.75 -1.12
C VAL A 22 -10.89 -4.87 -0.07
N HIS A 23 -10.59 -5.47 1.09
CA HIS A 23 -11.53 -5.63 2.18
C HIS A 23 -11.96 -4.28 2.79
N HIS A 24 -11.01 -3.41 3.11
CA HIS A 24 -11.31 -2.08 3.66
C HIS A 24 -12.19 -1.23 2.74
N LEU A 25 -12.04 -1.38 1.42
CA LEU A 25 -12.93 -0.74 0.46
C LEU A 25 -14.31 -1.40 0.46
N ALA A 26 -14.37 -2.74 0.53
CA ALA A 26 -15.63 -3.48 0.45
C ALA A 26 -16.53 -3.22 1.65
N ILE A 27 -15.99 -3.26 2.89
CA ILE A 27 -16.78 -3.03 4.12
C ILE A 27 -17.31 -1.60 4.25
N ARG A 28 -16.81 -0.66 3.46
CA ARG A 28 -17.24 0.75 3.43
C ARG A 28 -18.19 1.07 2.28
N GLN A 29 -18.56 0.09 1.47
CA GLN A 29 -19.64 0.28 0.51
C GLN A 29 -21.00 0.24 1.22
N PRO A 30 -22.05 0.82 0.62
CA PRO A 30 -23.40 0.76 1.20
C PRO A 30 -23.82 -0.69 1.49
N ALA A 31 -24.61 -0.89 2.54
CA ALA A 31 -25.15 -2.18 2.87
C ALA A 31 -25.84 -2.83 1.65
N ASP A 32 -25.70 -4.14 1.51
CA ASP A 32 -26.26 -4.94 0.41
C ASP A 32 -25.82 -4.57 -1.02
N SER A 33 -24.87 -3.62 -1.18
CA SER A 33 -24.42 -3.20 -2.49
C SER A 33 -23.30 -4.05 -3.08
N VAL A 34 -22.66 -4.92 -2.28
CA VAL A 34 -21.54 -5.77 -2.71
C VAL A 34 -21.83 -7.23 -2.43
N VAL A 35 -21.48 -8.09 -3.38
CA VAL A 35 -21.37 -9.54 -3.21
C VAL A 35 -19.97 -9.95 -3.60
N VAL A 36 -19.29 -10.72 -2.77
CA VAL A 36 -17.91 -11.14 -3.01
C VAL A 36 -17.84 -12.54 -3.59
N TYR A 37 -17.15 -12.72 -4.69
CA TYR A 37 -16.77 -14.01 -5.24
C TYR A 37 -15.25 -14.16 -5.17
N ALA A 38 -14.78 -15.04 -4.29
CA ALA A 38 -13.35 -15.16 -3.99
C ALA A 38 -12.86 -16.60 -3.98
N SER A 39 -11.54 -16.80 -4.12
CA SER A 39 -10.87 -18.06 -3.84
C SER A 39 -10.95 -18.41 -2.35
N THR A 40 -10.87 -19.72 -2.02
CA THR A 40 -10.89 -20.16 -0.62
C THR A 40 -9.55 -19.98 0.07
N TRP A 41 -9.59 -19.92 1.40
CA TRP A 41 -8.45 -19.90 2.30
C TRP A 41 -8.78 -20.62 3.60
N ARG A 42 -7.77 -20.92 4.43
CA ARG A 42 -7.97 -21.49 5.77
C ARG A 42 -8.87 -20.55 6.58
N ASP A 43 -9.77 -21.12 7.37
CA ASP A 43 -10.69 -20.40 8.25
C ASP A 43 -11.62 -19.38 7.56
N ALA A 44 -11.78 -19.47 6.22
CA ALA A 44 -12.59 -18.55 5.45
C ALA A 44 -14.05 -18.49 5.93
N ALA A 45 -14.67 -19.64 6.24
CA ALA A 45 -16.06 -19.68 6.65
C ALA A 45 -16.35 -18.87 7.93
N LYS A 46 -15.44 -18.89 8.91
CA LYS A 46 -15.56 -18.09 10.13
C LYS A 46 -15.46 -16.60 9.82
N PHE A 47 -14.47 -16.21 9.03
CA PHE A 47 -14.29 -14.82 8.62
C PHE A 47 -15.50 -14.31 7.81
N ASP A 48 -16.01 -15.12 6.88
CA ASP A 48 -17.11 -14.74 5.98
C ASP A 48 -18.42 -14.53 6.74
N ALA A 49 -18.66 -15.28 7.83
CA ALA A 49 -19.85 -15.14 8.68
C ALA A 49 -19.93 -13.77 9.41
N ASP A 50 -18.80 -13.13 9.62
CA ASP A 50 -18.71 -11.82 10.30
C ASP A 50 -18.77 -10.64 9.30
N GLN A 51 -18.95 -10.89 7.97
CA GLN A 51 -18.98 -9.82 6.98
C GLN A 51 -20.38 -9.21 6.83
N PRO A 52 -20.48 -7.90 6.54
CA PRO A 52 -21.77 -7.22 6.31
C PRO A 52 -22.34 -7.46 4.90
N PHE A 53 -21.81 -8.40 4.14
CA PHE A 53 -22.21 -8.76 2.77
C PHE A 53 -21.97 -10.24 2.51
N GLU A 54 -22.63 -10.75 1.46
CA GLU A 54 -22.48 -12.15 1.06
C GLU A 54 -21.09 -12.43 0.48
N VAL A 55 -20.46 -13.51 0.96
CA VAL A 55 -19.17 -14.01 0.46
C VAL A 55 -19.32 -15.42 -0.08
N VAL A 56 -19.17 -15.58 -1.38
CA VAL A 56 -19.20 -16.87 -2.08
C VAL A 56 -17.77 -17.31 -2.38
N ARG A 57 -17.33 -18.42 -1.79
CA ARG A 57 -16.01 -18.99 -2.05
C ARG A 57 -16.07 -20.06 -3.14
N GLU A 58 -15.06 -20.04 -4.01
CA GLU A 58 -14.76 -21.16 -4.91
C GLU A 58 -13.76 -22.08 -4.20
N ASP A 59 -13.96 -23.40 -4.30
CA ASP A 59 -13.04 -24.38 -3.70
C ASP A 59 -11.75 -24.49 -4.53
N THR A 60 -11.01 -23.39 -4.56
CA THR A 60 -9.69 -23.27 -5.18
C THR A 60 -8.87 -22.21 -4.46
N ARG A 61 -7.56 -22.41 -4.42
CA ARG A 61 -6.62 -21.41 -3.86
C ARG A 61 -6.41 -20.20 -4.77
N VAL A 62 -6.73 -20.34 -6.07
CA VAL A 62 -6.53 -19.29 -7.07
C VAL A 62 -7.63 -19.39 -8.13
N LEU A 63 -8.41 -18.32 -8.27
CA LEU A 63 -9.31 -18.14 -9.41
C LEU A 63 -8.50 -17.78 -10.64
N LEU A 64 -8.67 -18.55 -11.70
CA LEU A 64 -8.13 -18.24 -13.02
C LEU A 64 -9.27 -17.83 -13.96
N PRO A 65 -9.03 -17.02 -15.00
CA PRO A 65 -10.08 -16.58 -15.92
C PRO A 65 -10.51 -17.68 -16.91
N THR A 66 -10.95 -18.82 -16.36
CA THR A 66 -11.42 -19.98 -17.12
C THR A 66 -12.89 -19.85 -17.49
N PRO A 67 -13.37 -20.61 -18.51
CA PRO A 67 -14.80 -20.64 -18.83
C PRO A 67 -15.70 -21.09 -17.67
N ALA A 68 -15.20 -21.94 -16.77
CA ALA A 68 -15.93 -22.38 -15.57
C ALA A 68 -16.14 -21.24 -14.59
N VAL A 69 -15.06 -20.52 -14.25
CA VAL A 69 -15.11 -19.33 -13.38
C VAL A 69 -15.98 -18.22 -14.00
N ALA A 70 -15.88 -18.01 -15.32
CA ALA A 70 -16.72 -17.04 -16.03
C ALA A 70 -18.22 -17.40 -15.93
N ARG A 71 -18.58 -18.67 -16.08
CA ARG A 71 -19.97 -19.13 -15.94
C ARG A 71 -20.46 -19.01 -14.48
N ARG A 72 -19.61 -19.33 -13.51
CA ARG A 72 -19.95 -19.21 -12.08
C ARG A 72 -20.17 -17.75 -11.70
N ALA A 73 -19.25 -16.86 -12.04
CA ALA A 73 -19.36 -15.42 -11.80
C ALA A 73 -20.63 -14.83 -12.45
N ALA A 74 -20.92 -15.22 -13.70
CA ALA A 74 -22.14 -14.77 -14.38
C ALA A 74 -23.43 -15.28 -13.74
N ARG A 75 -23.44 -16.52 -13.21
CA ARG A 75 -24.59 -17.03 -12.44
C ARG A 75 -24.79 -16.24 -11.14
N LEU A 76 -23.71 -15.97 -10.42
CA LEU A 76 -23.75 -15.15 -9.21
C LEU A 76 -24.25 -13.74 -9.51
N ALA A 77 -23.68 -13.07 -10.53
CA ALA A 77 -24.13 -11.74 -10.92
C ALA A 77 -25.65 -11.69 -11.16
N ARG A 78 -26.21 -12.69 -11.90
CA ARG A 78 -27.66 -12.75 -12.13
C ARG A 78 -28.46 -13.08 -10.87
N ALA A 79 -28.00 -14.05 -10.07
CA ALA A 79 -28.69 -14.48 -8.86
C ALA A 79 -28.82 -13.36 -7.82
N TYR A 80 -27.81 -12.52 -7.72
CA TYR A 80 -27.79 -11.40 -6.79
C TYR A 80 -28.18 -10.06 -7.43
N GLY A 81 -28.56 -10.05 -8.71
CA GLY A 81 -28.98 -8.82 -9.41
C GLY A 81 -27.85 -7.79 -9.57
N CYS A 82 -26.61 -8.26 -9.74
CA CYS A 82 -25.47 -7.37 -9.93
C CYS A 82 -25.43 -6.82 -11.39
N ASP A 83 -25.35 -5.52 -11.54
CA ASP A 83 -25.19 -4.81 -12.81
C ASP A 83 -23.74 -4.29 -12.99
N THR A 84 -22.96 -4.31 -11.94
CA THR A 84 -21.57 -3.86 -11.90
C THR A 84 -20.64 -5.00 -11.48
N VAL A 85 -19.42 -5.05 -12.06
CA VAL A 85 -18.35 -5.95 -11.61
C VAL A 85 -17.12 -5.13 -11.17
N TRP A 86 -16.57 -5.52 -10.04
CA TRP A 86 -15.32 -5.02 -9.52
C TRP A 86 -14.30 -6.17 -9.46
N PHE A 87 -13.23 -6.07 -10.23
CA PHE A 87 -12.10 -6.99 -10.13
C PHE A 87 -11.13 -6.46 -9.08
N GLY A 88 -11.01 -7.17 -7.95
CA GLY A 88 -10.12 -6.81 -6.84
C GLY A 88 -8.63 -6.81 -7.22
N ALA A 89 -8.27 -7.49 -8.33
CA ALA A 89 -7.01 -7.34 -9.04
C ALA A 89 -7.28 -7.40 -10.56
N ALA A 90 -6.75 -6.41 -11.30
CA ALA A 90 -7.00 -6.30 -12.74
C ALA A 90 -6.48 -7.53 -13.51
N ALA A 91 -5.28 -7.96 -13.20
CA ALA A 91 -4.67 -9.12 -13.83
C ALA A 91 -4.61 -10.32 -12.86
N PRO A 92 -5.06 -11.52 -13.28
CA PRO A 92 -5.62 -11.84 -14.60
C PRO A 92 -7.15 -11.78 -14.69
N LEU A 93 -7.88 -11.55 -13.58
CA LEU A 93 -9.34 -11.74 -13.50
C LEU A 93 -10.13 -10.75 -14.36
N GLY A 94 -9.58 -9.57 -14.65
CA GLY A 94 -10.20 -8.61 -15.58
C GLY A 94 -10.46 -9.15 -16.99
N LEU A 95 -9.79 -10.25 -17.39
CA LEU A 95 -10.09 -10.96 -18.64
C LEU A 95 -11.51 -11.56 -18.69
N LEU A 96 -12.19 -11.67 -17.56
CA LEU A 96 -13.57 -12.12 -17.45
C LEU A 96 -14.60 -11.05 -17.88
N ALA A 97 -14.22 -9.78 -17.93
CA ALA A 97 -15.13 -8.65 -18.10
C ALA A 97 -16.06 -8.80 -19.32
N ASP A 98 -15.52 -9.03 -20.52
CA ASP A 98 -16.32 -9.22 -21.74
C ASP A 98 -17.32 -10.39 -21.62
N GLY A 99 -16.86 -11.47 -20.97
CA GLY A 99 -17.71 -12.64 -20.75
C GLY A 99 -18.88 -12.34 -19.80
N LEU A 100 -18.65 -11.55 -18.76
CA LEU A 100 -19.68 -11.15 -17.80
C LEU A 100 -20.67 -10.16 -18.42
N ARG A 101 -20.20 -9.20 -19.22
CA ARG A 101 -21.08 -8.31 -19.98
C ARG A 101 -22.08 -9.09 -20.84
N ARG A 102 -21.58 -10.04 -21.65
CA ARG A 102 -22.44 -10.84 -22.54
C ARG A 102 -23.38 -11.81 -21.81
N ARG A 103 -22.91 -12.44 -20.72
CA ARG A 103 -23.65 -13.52 -20.03
C ARG A 103 -24.54 -13.03 -18.89
N ALA A 104 -24.21 -11.91 -18.27
CA ALA A 104 -24.92 -11.41 -17.08
C ALA A 104 -25.42 -9.97 -17.22
N GLY A 105 -25.24 -9.34 -18.39
CA GLY A 105 -25.71 -7.97 -18.60
C GLY A 105 -24.96 -6.92 -17.79
N ILE A 106 -23.69 -7.20 -17.40
CA ILE A 106 -22.89 -6.23 -16.65
C ILE A 106 -22.72 -4.95 -17.46
N GLY A 107 -23.26 -3.85 -16.93
CA GLY A 107 -23.16 -2.50 -17.52
C GLY A 107 -21.85 -1.80 -17.18
N ARG A 108 -21.30 -2.03 -15.98
CA ARG A 108 -20.11 -1.37 -15.47
C ARG A 108 -19.05 -2.39 -15.03
N ALA A 109 -17.78 -2.13 -15.37
CA ALA A 109 -16.65 -2.97 -14.94
C ALA A 109 -15.46 -2.10 -14.49
N VAL A 110 -15.02 -2.29 -13.26
CA VAL A 110 -13.87 -1.60 -12.65
C VAL A 110 -12.79 -2.63 -12.30
N ALA A 111 -11.53 -2.37 -12.66
CA ALA A 111 -10.41 -3.25 -12.39
C ALA A 111 -9.35 -2.53 -11.56
N GLN A 112 -9.07 -3.05 -10.36
CA GLN A 112 -8.11 -2.47 -9.44
C GLN A 112 -6.69 -2.98 -9.71
N THR A 113 -5.67 -2.11 -9.64
CA THR A 113 -4.27 -2.52 -9.75
C THR A 113 -3.51 -2.27 -8.44
N HIS A 114 -2.45 -3.07 -8.22
CA HIS A 114 -1.69 -3.08 -6.96
C HIS A 114 -0.17 -2.97 -7.16
N GLY A 115 0.30 -2.75 -8.39
CA GLY A 115 1.71 -2.61 -8.71
C GLY A 115 2.30 -3.77 -9.51
N HIS A 116 1.81 -4.99 -9.35
CA HIS A 116 2.32 -6.12 -10.12
C HIS A 116 1.95 -6.04 -11.61
N GLU A 117 0.91 -5.30 -11.98
CA GLU A 117 0.50 -5.03 -13.36
C GLU A 117 1.53 -4.22 -14.16
N VAL A 118 2.42 -3.50 -13.48
CA VAL A 118 3.57 -2.85 -14.11
C VAL A 118 4.46 -3.87 -14.84
N GLY A 119 4.64 -5.06 -14.24
CA GLY A 119 5.33 -6.18 -14.90
C GLY A 119 4.59 -6.67 -16.16
N TRP A 120 3.26 -6.70 -16.14
CA TRP A 120 2.43 -7.03 -17.30
C TRP A 120 2.58 -5.99 -18.42
N ALA A 121 2.64 -4.71 -18.07
CA ALA A 121 2.86 -3.63 -19.02
C ALA A 121 4.23 -3.73 -19.72
N ALA A 122 5.25 -4.25 -19.03
CA ALA A 122 6.62 -4.36 -19.54
C ALA A 122 6.83 -5.52 -20.52
N LEU A 123 6.17 -6.67 -20.32
CA LEU A 123 6.38 -7.90 -21.10
C LEU A 123 5.43 -7.97 -22.30
N PRO A 124 5.90 -8.19 -23.56
CA PRO A 124 5.07 -8.11 -24.77
C PRO A 124 3.80 -8.98 -24.72
N GLY A 125 3.90 -10.26 -24.36
CA GLY A 125 2.73 -11.16 -24.27
C GLY A 125 1.74 -10.76 -23.19
N ALA A 126 2.22 -10.45 -21.99
CA ALA A 126 1.40 -9.99 -20.86
C ALA A 126 0.77 -8.62 -21.16
N ARG A 127 1.49 -7.72 -21.86
CA ARG A 127 0.95 -6.44 -22.36
C ARG A 127 -0.27 -6.63 -23.27
N GLY A 128 -0.26 -7.65 -24.13
CA GLY A 128 -1.41 -8.01 -24.96
C GLY A 128 -2.63 -8.38 -24.14
N LEU A 129 -2.44 -9.16 -23.07
CA LEU A 129 -3.52 -9.52 -22.12
C LEU A 129 -3.98 -8.31 -21.32
N LEU A 130 -3.08 -7.45 -20.86
CA LEU A 130 -3.44 -6.20 -20.17
C LEU A 130 -4.29 -5.29 -21.07
N ARG A 131 -3.93 -5.15 -22.36
CA ARG A 131 -4.74 -4.41 -23.33
C ARG A 131 -6.12 -5.04 -23.53
N ARG A 132 -6.23 -6.37 -23.50
CA ARG A 132 -7.51 -7.06 -23.56
C ARG A 132 -8.36 -6.77 -22.32
N ILE A 133 -7.76 -6.73 -21.13
CA ILE A 133 -8.43 -6.29 -19.90
C ILE A 133 -8.96 -4.87 -20.09
N GLY A 134 -8.10 -3.93 -20.52
CA GLY A 134 -8.49 -2.53 -20.74
C GLY A 134 -9.68 -2.35 -21.69
N ARG A 135 -9.79 -3.17 -22.74
CA ARG A 135 -10.97 -3.11 -23.66
C ARG A 135 -12.26 -3.61 -22.99
N GLY A 136 -12.15 -4.53 -22.03
CA GLY A 136 -13.30 -5.14 -21.37
C GLY A 136 -13.83 -4.33 -20.18
N VAL A 137 -13.00 -3.45 -19.57
CA VAL A 137 -13.36 -2.68 -18.38
C VAL A 137 -13.54 -1.19 -18.71
N ASP A 138 -14.33 -0.49 -17.90
CA ASP A 138 -14.55 0.95 -18.05
C ASP A 138 -13.46 1.76 -17.35
N VAL A 139 -12.96 1.23 -16.21
CA VAL A 139 -11.93 1.88 -15.41
C VAL A 139 -10.87 0.87 -14.96
N VAL A 140 -9.61 1.27 -15.08
CA VAL A 140 -8.49 0.63 -14.39
C VAL A 140 -7.95 1.62 -13.36
N THR A 141 -7.84 1.20 -12.09
CA THR A 141 -7.29 2.07 -11.05
C THR A 141 -5.77 1.94 -10.96
N TYR A 142 -5.11 2.98 -10.43
CA TYR A 142 -3.68 2.99 -10.13
C TYR A 142 -3.43 3.60 -8.75
N LEU A 143 -2.30 3.25 -8.11
CA LEU A 143 -1.96 3.73 -6.77
C LEU A 143 -1.38 5.15 -6.77
N GLY A 144 -0.48 5.44 -7.73
CA GLY A 144 0.24 6.69 -7.84
C GLY A 144 0.88 6.89 -9.22
N GLU A 145 1.55 8.01 -9.42
CA GLU A 145 2.07 8.44 -10.74
C GLU A 145 3.08 7.47 -11.34
N TYR A 146 3.87 6.80 -10.49
CA TYR A 146 4.78 5.75 -10.97
C TYR A 146 4.05 4.64 -11.74
N GLN A 147 2.91 4.19 -11.22
CA GLN A 147 2.08 3.18 -11.89
C GLN A 147 1.35 3.77 -13.10
N ARG A 148 0.74 4.96 -12.95
CA ARG A 148 0.03 5.64 -14.03
C ARG A 148 0.90 5.75 -15.27
N ALA A 149 2.11 6.28 -15.14
CA ALA A 149 3.04 6.46 -16.25
C ALA A 149 3.37 5.16 -17.01
N ARG A 150 3.31 4.01 -16.32
CA ARG A 150 3.58 2.68 -16.92
C ARG A 150 2.35 2.00 -17.49
N LEU A 151 1.18 2.29 -16.95
CA LEU A 151 -0.10 1.76 -17.42
C LEU A 151 -0.71 2.60 -18.56
N ASP A 152 -0.38 3.89 -18.62
CA ASP A 152 -0.95 4.81 -19.61
C ASP A 152 -0.71 4.31 -21.03
N LYS A 153 0.53 4.11 -21.46
CA LYS A 153 0.86 3.68 -22.83
C LYS A 153 0.14 2.40 -23.28
N PRO A 154 0.10 1.30 -22.52
CA PRO A 154 -0.63 0.09 -22.93
C PRO A 154 -2.15 0.22 -22.88
N LEU A 155 -2.71 1.11 -22.08
CA LEU A 155 -4.15 1.24 -21.85
C LEU A 155 -4.77 2.48 -22.49
N HIS A 156 -3.95 3.35 -23.09
CA HIS A 156 -4.39 4.59 -23.72
C HIS A 156 -5.51 4.37 -24.74
N GLY A 157 -6.59 5.11 -24.59
CA GLY A 157 -7.79 5.01 -25.46
C GLY A 157 -8.59 3.71 -25.29
N LEU A 158 -8.25 2.83 -24.35
CA LEU A 158 -8.97 1.57 -24.12
C LEU A 158 -9.86 1.60 -22.87
N THR A 159 -9.48 2.36 -21.87
CA THR A 159 -10.15 2.46 -20.57
C THR A 159 -9.73 3.77 -19.89
N THR A 160 -10.53 4.23 -18.92
CA THR A 160 -10.14 5.36 -18.08
C THR A 160 -9.18 4.90 -16.98
N LEU A 161 -8.13 5.69 -16.72
CA LEU A 161 -7.23 5.49 -15.59
C LEU A 161 -7.63 6.41 -14.45
N GLU A 162 -7.92 5.86 -13.27
CA GLU A 162 -8.35 6.61 -12.10
C GLU A 162 -7.48 6.28 -10.88
N ARG A 163 -7.13 7.31 -10.09
CA ARG A 163 -6.33 7.09 -8.88
C ARG A 163 -7.18 6.49 -7.77
N LEU A 164 -6.74 5.36 -7.23
CA LEU A 164 -7.31 4.73 -6.06
C LEU A 164 -6.18 4.05 -5.27
N ALA A 165 -5.89 4.54 -4.10
CA ALA A 165 -4.82 4.06 -3.23
C ALA A 165 -5.37 3.52 -1.90
N PRO A 166 -4.61 2.73 -1.13
CA PRO A 166 -5.02 2.34 0.21
C PRO A 166 -5.14 3.57 1.13
N GLY A 167 -6.09 3.52 2.03
CA GLY A 167 -6.26 4.53 3.07
C GLY A 167 -5.39 4.26 4.31
N VAL A 168 -5.31 5.26 5.19
CA VAL A 168 -4.71 5.15 6.52
C VAL A 168 -5.81 5.33 7.57
N ASP A 169 -5.70 4.57 8.65
CA ASP A 169 -6.54 4.77 9.84
C ASP A 169 -5.96 5.89 10.71
N THR A 170 -6.44 7.11 10.49
CA THR A 170 -5.95 8.29 11.21
C THR A 170 -6.42 8.35 12.66
N ASN A 171 -7.30 7.45 13.09
CA ASN A 171 -7.67 7.29 14.51
C ASN A 171 -6.70 6.36 15.23
N ALA A 172 -6.13 5.37 14.53
CA ALA A 172 -5.11 4.51 15.09
C ALA A 172 -3.72 5.16 15.03
N TYR A 173 -3.40 5.84 13.94
CA TYR A 173 -2.13 6.54 13.72
C TYR A 173 -2.36 8.05 13.90
N HIS A 174 -1.96 8.59 15.05
CA HIS A 174 -2.08 10.02 15.34
C HIS A 174 -0.97 10.50 16.31
N PRO A 175 -0.68 11.82 16.38
CA PRO A 175 0.43 12.34 17.17
C PRO A 175 0.33 12.10 18.68
N ASP A 176 -0.91 11.94 19.21
CA ASP A 176 -1.13 11.77 20.65
C ASP A 176 -0.99 10.31 21.11
N VAL A 177 -0.57 9.38 20.25
CA VAL A 177 -0.26 8.00 20.64
C VAL A 177 0.97 7.98 21.56
N ASP A 178 0.86 7.33 22.70
CA ASP A 178 1.97 7.20 23.65
C ASP A 178 3.00 6.15 23.19
N GLY A 179 4.17 6.63 22.76
CA GLY A 179 5.34 5.80 22.44
C GLY A 179 6.29 5.55 23.63
N SER A 180 6.04 6.16 24.80
CA SER A 180 6.96 6.12 25.94
C SER A 180 7.19 4.70 26.46
N GLY A 181 6.16 3.86 26.45
CA GLY A 181 6.24 2.46 26.84
C GLY A 181 7.20 1.66 25.94
N VAL A 182 7.15 1.93 24.64
CA VAL A 182 8.08 1.33 23.65
C VAL A 182 9.50 1.82 23.89
N ARG A 183 9.71 3.13 24.05
CA ARG A 183 11.02 3.73 24.34
C ARG A 183 11.66 3.13 25.60
N ARG A 184 10.92 3.03 26.71
CA ARG A 184 11.43 2.44 27.96
C ARG A 184 11.82 0.98 27.79
N ARG A 185 10.96 0.17 27.18
CA ARG A 185 11.20 -1.27 26.95
C ARG A 185 12.42 -1.53 26.08
N LEU A 186 12.69 -0.65 25.13
CA LEU A 186 13.77 -0.79 24.16
C LEU A 186 15.05 -0.02 24.54
N GLY A 187 15.12 0.61 25.71
CA GLY A 187 16.30 1.36 26.16
C GLY A 187 16.58 2.62 25.34
N LEU A 188 15.54 3.20 24.72
CA LEU A 188 15.67 4.40 23.91
C LEU A 188 15.51 5.69 24.69
N ALA A 189 14.83 5.65 25.84
CA ALA A 189 14.61 6.78 26.75
C ALA A 189 14.38 8.11 26.00
N ASP A 190 15.22 9.13 26.29
CA ASP A 190 15.13 10.47 25.67
C ASP A 190 16.01 10.64 24.42
N ARG A 191 16.56 9.54 23.90
CA ARG A 191 17.40 9.56 22.70
C ARG A 191 16.62 10.04 21.48
N PRO A 192 17.19 10.82 20.57
CA PRO A 192 16.61 11.06 19.25
C PRO A 192 16.54 9.76 18.45
N VAL A 193 15.34 9.39 17.94
CA VAL A 193 15.08 8.10 17.33
C VAL A 193 14.67 8.24 15.86
N VAL A 194 15.44 7.60 14.99
CA VAL A 194 15.02 7.30 13.60
C VAL A 194 14.26 5.98 13.61
N VAL A 195 12.98 5.99 13.25
CA VAL A 195 12.18 4.78 13.16
C VAL A 195 11.99 4.33 11.70
N CYS A 196 12.11 3.01 11.47
CA CYS A 196 11.81 2.38 10.18
C CYS A 196 10.91 1.18 10.41
N VAL A 197 9.65 1.28 10.03
CA VAL A 197 8.67 0.20 10.10
C VAL A 197 8.55 -0.46 8.74
N SER A 198 9.10 -1.66 8.59
CA SER A 198 9.01 -2.41 7.32
C SER A 198 9.53 -3.83 7.44
N ARG A 199 9.15 -4.69 6.51
CA ARG A 199 9.79 -6.00 6.37
C ARG A 199 11.29 -5.82 6.07
N LEU A 200 12.16 -6.55 6.77
CA LEU A 200 13.61 -6.48 6.58
C LEU A 200 14.02 -7.21 5.29
N VAL A 201 14.09 -6.44 4.21
CA VAL A 201 14.52 -6.89 2.87
C VAL A 201 15.34 -5.79 2.18
N PRO A 202 16.31 -6.15 1.32
CA PRO A 202 17.25 -5.18 0.75
C PRO A 202 16.64 -4.00 0.00
N ARG A 203 15.42 -4.16 -0.55
CA ARG A 203 14.69 -3.10 -1.26
C ARG A 203 14.31 -1.93 -0.35
N LYS A 204 14.06 -2.20 0.94
CA LYS A 204 13.58 -1.20 1.92
C LYS A 204 14.66 -0.24 2.42
N GLY A 205 15.95 -0.51 2.15
CA GLY A 205 17.03 0.45 2.41
C GLY A 205 17.47 0.55 3.87
N GLN A 206 17.13 -0.41 4.75
CA GLN A 206 17.58 -0.39 6.14
C GLN A 206 19.13 -0.39 6.26
N ASP A 207 19.84 -1.00 5.31
CA ASP A 207 21.30 -0.96 5.25
C ASP A 207 21.85 0.45 4.97
N ILE A 208 21.11 1.29 4.24
CA ILE A 208 21.46 2.71 4.07
C ILE A 208 21.35 3.44 5.40
N LEU A 209 20.30 3.18 6.19
CA LEU A 209 20.13 3.78 7.52
C LEU A 209 21.26 3.38 8.48
N VAL A 210 21.62 2.09 8.50
CA VAL A 210 22.74 1.60 9.33
C VAL A 210 24.05 2.26 8.93
N ARG A 211 24.34 2.40 7.63
CA ARG A 211 25.54 3.07 7.10
C ARG A 211 25.52 4.57 7.34
N ALA A 212 24.35 5.21 7.36
CA ALA A 212 24.17 6.65 7.60
C ALA A 212 24.34 7.00 9.09
N LEU A 213 24.05 6.06 10.00
CA LEU A 213 24.00 6.33 11.43
C LEU A 213 25.29 6.93 12.03
N PRO A 214 26.51 6.51 11.64
CA PRO A 214 27.73 7.16 12.12
C PRO A 214 27.80 8.66 11.72
N ALA A 215 27.35 9.02 10.53
CA ALA A 215 27.32 10.41 10.08
C ALA A 215 26.23 11.22 10.81
N ILE A 216 25.06 10.64 11.02
CA ILE A 216 23.98 11.24 11.82
C ILE A 216 24.49 11.52 13.25
N ARG A 217 25.15 10.55 13.89
CA ARG A 217 25.65 10.68 15.25
C ARG A 217 26.77 11.70 15.43
N ARG A 218 27.51 12.05 14.38
CA ARG A 218 28.45 13.18 14.45
C ARG A 218 27.76 14.53 14.67
N ARG A 219 26.50 14.67 14.22
CA ARG A 219 25.69 15.88 14.37
C ARG A 219 24.70 15.79 15.53
N VAL A 220 24.22 14.57 15.82
CA VAL A 220 23.26 14.24 16.87
C VAL A 220 23.80 13.02 17.64
N PRO A 221 24.69 13.20 18.62
CA PRO A 221 25.51 12.13 19.23
C PRO A 221 24.72 10.95 19.80
N ASP A 222 23.54 11.20 20.38
CA ASP A 222 22.71 10.16 21.02
C ASP A 222 21.67 9.55 20.08
N ALA A 223 21.71 9.85 18.79
CA ALA A 223 20.75 9.31 17.81
C ALA A 223 20.77 7.77 17.81
N ALA A 224 19.58 7.17 17.79
CA ALA A 224 19.36 5.75 17.69
C ALA A 224 18.50 5.39 16.46
N LEU A 225 18.68 4.17 15.96
CA LEU A 225 17.90 3.61 14.86
C LEU A 225 17.02 2.48 15.36
N LEU A 226 15.70 2.65 15.24
CA LEU A 226 14.69 1.65 15.61
C LEU A 226 14.17 0.96 14.34
N LEU A 227 14.51 -0.31 14.15
CA LEU A 227 14.06 -1.15 13.03
C LEU A 227 12.92 -2.06 13.48
N VAL A 228 11.70 -1.72 13.08
CA VAL A 228 10.47 -2.44 13.42
C VAL A 228 10.08 -3.35 12.26
N GLY A 229 10.10 -4.66 12.51
CA GLY A 229 9.75 -5.67 11.54
C GLY A 229 10.72 -6.84 11.47
N GLY A 230 10.25 -7.93 10.88
CA GLY A 230 11.04 -9.14 10.64
C GLY A 230 11.45 -9.29 9.17
N GLY A 231 12.40 -10.17 8.92
CA GLY A 231 12.76 -10.53 7.54
C GLY A 231 14.17 -11.11 7.40
N PRO A 232 14.45 -11.69 6.21
CA PRO A 232 15.71 -12.42 5.97
C PRO A 232 16.95 -11.52 5.93
N TYR A 233 16.78 -10.20 5.88
CA TYR A 233 17.90 -9.26 5.82
C TYR A 233 18.48 -8.89 7.19
N ARG A 234 17.85 -9.36 8.29
CA ARG A 234 18.22 -9.03 9.68
C ARG A 234 19.70 -9.30 9.97
N SER A 235 20.19 -10.51 9.72
CA SER A 235 21.59 -10.90 10.00
C SER A 235 22.60 -10.02 9.24
N THR A 236 22.27 -9.62 8.02
CA THR A 236 23.09 -8.68 7.25
C THR A 236 23.13 -7.29 7.91
N LEU A 237 22.00 -6.80 8.41
CA LEU A 237 21.91 -5.49 9.07
C LEU A 237 22.67 -5.50 10.41
N GLU A 238 22.57 -6.57 11.19
CA GLU A 238 23.33 -6.74 12.45
C GLU A 238 24.83 -6.77 12.20
N ARG A 239 25.29 -7.47 11.15
CA ARG A 239 26.69 -7.47 10.73
C ARG A 239 27.15 -6.04 10.34
N LEU A 240 26.38 -5.36 9.49
CA LEU A 240 26.67 -3.98 9.11
C LEU A 240 26.75 -3.03 10.31
N ALA A 241 25.86 -3.17 11.29
CA ALA A 241 25.88 -2.35 12.49
C ALA A 241 27.18 -2.53 13.28
N ARG A 242 27.70 -3.76 13.38
CA ARG A 242 29.02 -4.04 13.98
C ARG A 242 30.16 -3.45 13.17
N GLU A 243 30.15 -3.66 11.85
CA GLU A 243 31.19 -3.15 10.93
C GLU A 243 31.30 -1.63 10.96
N HIS A 244 30.18 -0.92 11.17
CA HIS A 244 30.13 0.54 11.27
C HIS A 244 30.23 1.07 12.72
N GLY A 245 30.43 0.20 13.72
CA GLY A 245 30.61 0.60 15.12
C GLY A 245 29.36 1.16 15.79
N VAL A 246 28.16 0.86 15.27
CA VAL A 246 26.87 1.37 15.76
C VAL A 246 25.94 0.27 16.30
N ALA A 247 26.47 -0.90 16.60
CA ALA A 247 25.65 -2.03 17.04
C ALA A 247 24.82 -1.74 18.32
N GLY A 248 25.34 -0.91 19.22
CA GLY A 248 24.62 -0.47 20.43
C GLY A 248 23.57 0.62 20.19
N ASP A 249 23.51 1.17 18.96
CA ASP A 249 22.61 2.26 18.59
C ASP A 249 21.51 1.82 17.60
N VAL A 250 21.52 0.55 17.20
CA VAL A 250 20.51 -0.05 16.32
C VAL A 250 19.68 -1.07 17.09
N VAL A 251 18.41 -0.80 17.22
CA VAL A 251 17.45 -1.65 17.92
C VAL A 251 16.55 -2.38 16.92
N PHE A 252 16.45 -3.71 17.07
CA PHE A 252 15.62 -4.58 16.24
C PHE A 252 14.48 -5.15 17.08
N THR A 253 13.23 -4.84 16.76
CA THR A 253 12.08 -5.41 17.47
C THR A 253 11.70 -6.82 17.00
N GLY A 254 12.03 -7.18 15.75
CA GLY A 254 11.36 -8.27 15.06
C GLY A 254 9.95 -7.85 14.60
N SER A 255 9.14 -8.84 14.21
CA SER A 255 7.74 -8.58 13.84
C SER A 255 6.93 -8.21 15.09
N VAL A 256 6.11 -7.18 14.98
CA VAL A 256 5.18 -6.73 16.03
C VAL A 256 3.74 -6.88 15.53
N ALA A 257 2.79 -6.98 16.46
CA ALA A 257 1.38 -7.05 16.12
C ALA A 257 0.88 -5.72 15.51
N TRP A 258 -0.12 -5.76 14.62
CA TRP A 258 -0.70 -4.57 14.00
C TRP A 258 -1.14 -3.51 15.02
N ALA A 259 -1.78 -3.95 16.10
CA ALA A 259 -2.26 -3.07 17.16
C ALA A 259 -1.14 -2.34 17.91
N GLU A 260 0.09 -2.83 17.86
CA GLU A 260 1.26 -2.22 18.51
C GLU A 260 2.02 -1.25 17.61
N LEU A 261 1.76 -1.27 16.29
CA LEU A 261 2.47 -0.43 15.32
C LEU A 261 2.35 1.07 15.62
N PRO A 262 1.16 1.63 15.96
CA PRO A 262 1.06 3.06 16.27
C PRO A 262 2.02 3.53 17.36
N ALA A 263 2.16 2.76 18.45
CA ALA A 263 3.09 3.08 19.53
C ALA A 263 4.57 2.99 19.09
N HIS A 264 4.90 2.15 18.12
CA HIS A 264 6.24 2.07 17.56
C HIS A 264 6.56 3.25 16.64
N TYR A 265 5.59 3.76 15.87
CA TYR A 265 5.76 5.04 15.15
C TYR A 265 5.95 6.19 16.14
N ALA A 266 5.10 6.28 17.15
CA ALA A 266 5.17 7.31 18.19
C ALA A 266 6.46 7.26 19.04
N ALA A 267 7.18 6.13 19.03
CA ALA A 267 8.51 6.04 19.62
C ALA A 267 9.61 6.69 18.77
N GLY A 268 9.35 7.09 17.52
CA GLY A 268 10.27 7.78 16.62
C GLY A 268 10.14 9.29 16.68
N ASP A 269 11.22 10.00 16.29
CA ASP A 269 11.21 11.44 16.04
C ASP A 269 11.25 11.75 14.53
N VAL A 270 11.81 10.85 13.74
CA VAL A 270 11.88 10.90 12.28
C VAL A 270 11.59 9.50 11.73
N TYR A 271 10.68 9.39 10.78
CA TYR A 271 10.51 8.15 10.02
C TYR A 271 11.43 8.13 8.80
N ALA A 272 12.19 7.05 8.60
CA ALA A 272 13.04 6.92 7.43
C ALA A 272 12.99 5.50 6.83
N MET A 273 12.76 5.42 5.51
CA MET A 273 12.88 4.19 4.74
C MET A 273 13.39 4.53 3.33
N PRO A 274 14.70 4.70 3.13
CA PRO A 274 15.29 5.04 1.83
C PRO A 274 15.26 3.84 0.88
N CYS A 275 14.04 3.48 0.46
CA CYS A 275 13.81 2.34 -0.42
C CYS A 275 14.43 2.57 -1.80
N ARG A 276 14.85 1.48 -2.46
CA ARG A 276 15.53 1.54 -3.76
C ARG A 276 15.00 0.51 -4.75
N THR A 277 15.02 0.90 -6.00
CA THR A 277 14.73 0.00 -7.12
C THR A 277 15.85 -1.01 -7.31
N ARG A 278 15.48 -2.29 -7.48
CA ARG A 278 16.38 -3.43 -7.69
C ARG A 278 15.96 -4.25 -8.90
N ARG A 279 16.82 -5.21 -9.29
CA ARG A 279 16.55 -6.17 -10.36
C ARG A 279 16.04 -5.51 -11.65
N ARG A 280 16.71 -4.41 -12.08
CA ARG A 280 16.37 -3.66 -13.30
C ARG A 280 14.89 -3.20 -13.36
N GLY A 281 14.33 -2.78 -12.22
CA GLY A 281 12.95 -2.27 -12.15
C GLY A 281 11.90 -3.33 -11.80
N LEU A 282 12.27 -4.60 -11.58
CA LEU A 282 11.33 -5.66 -11.20
C LEU A 282 11.04 -5.73 -9.69
N ASP A 283 11.90 -5.13 -8.86
CA ASP A 283 11.75 -5.10 -7.41
C ASP A 283 11.71 -3.63 -6.95
N VAL A 284 10.50 -3.09 -6.88
CA VAL A 284 10.21 -1.68 -6.58
C VAL A 284 9.27 -1.55 -5.40
N GLU A 285 9.23 -0.37 -4.78
CA GLU A 285 8.19 -0.02 -3.82
C GLU A 285 6.88 0.30 -4.56
N GLY A 286 5.76 -0.32 -4.15
CA GLY A 286 4.47 -0.10 -4.81
C GLY A 286 3.91 1.31 -4.55
N LEU A 287 3.82 1.69 -3.29
CA LEU A 287 3.44 3.01 -2.79
C LEU A 287 4.15 3.29 -1.46
N GLY A 288 4.18 2.31 -0.55
CA GLY A 288 4.75 2.50 0.78
C GLY A 288 3.76 3.15 1.74
N ILE A 289 2.65 2.46 2.05
CA ILE A 289 1.65 2.92 3.04
C ILE A 289 2.28 3.34 4.38
N VAL A 290 3.40 2.74 4.75
CA VAL A 290 4.17 3.04 5.96
C VAL A 290 4.65 4.49 6.06
N TYR A 291 4.87 5.18 4.92
CA TYR A 291 5.17 6.62 4.90
C TYR A 291 3.94 7.44 5.31
N LEU A 292 2.78 7.02 4.83
CA LEU A 292 1.51 7.67 5.17
C LEU A 292 1.10 7.40 6.61
N GLU A 293 1.37 6.19 7.14
CA GLU A 293 1.19 5.87 8.57
C GLU A 293 2.10 6.73 9.45
N ALA A 294 3.35 6.93 9.04
CA ALA A 294 4.29 7.82 9.72
C ALA A 294 3.80 9.29 9.68
N SER A 295 3.39 9.78 8.52
CA SER A 295 2.82 11.12 8.37
C SER A 295 1.53 11.29 9.20
N ALA A 296 0.67 10.27 9.25
CA ALA A 296 -0.52 10.24 10.11
C ALA A 296 -0.16 10.33 11.59
N SER A 297 0.96 9.73 12.00
CA SER A 297 1.50 9.81 13.36
C SER A 297 2.23 11.15 13.64
N GLY A 298 2.22 12.09 12.71
CA GLY A 298 2.87 13.39 12.86
C GLY A 298 4.39 13.38 12.68
N LEU A 299 4.98 12.30 12.13
CA LEU A 299 6.41 12.22 11.89
C LEU A 299 6.80 12.82 10.55
N PRO A 300 7.90 13.59 10.47
CA PRO A 300 8.51 13.93 9.20
C PRO A 300 9.10 12.67 8.56
N VAL A 301 9.01 12.58 7.23
CA VAL A 301 9.33 11.36 6.48
C VAL A 301 10.58 11.56 5.62
N VAL A 302 11.50 10.58 5.64
CA VAL A 302 12.58 10.47 4.64
C VAL A 302 12.38 9.19 3.83
N ALA A 303 11.91 9.35 2.59
CA ALA A 303 11.62 8.27 1.66
C ALA A 303 12.74 8.08 0.64
N GLY A 304 12.82 6.88 0.05
CA GLY A 304 13.65 6.65 -1.12
C GLY A 304 12.89 6.92 -2.43
N ASP A 305 13.63 6.91 -3.54
CA ASP A 305 13.14 7.19 -4.89
C ASP A 305 12.57 5.98 -5.65
N SER A 306 12.28 4.89 -4.94
CA SER A 306 11.86 3.64 -5.57
C SER A 306 10.37 3.58 -5.87
N GLY A 307 10.04 3.37 -7.13
CA GLY A 307 8.66 3.08 -7.53
C GLY A 307 7.69 4.20 -7.16
N GLY A 308 6.62 3.84 -6.45
CA GLY A 308 5.61 4.79 -5.96
C GLY A 308 5.92 5.42 -4.60
N ALA A 309 7.10 5.19 -4.02
CA ALA A 309 7.45 5.81 -2.73
C ALA A 309 7.40 7.34 -2.77
N PRO A 310 7.86 8.03 -3.84
CA PRO A 310 7.71 9.48 -3.95
C PRO A 310 6.26 9.96 -3.96
N ASP A 311 5.30 9.11 -4.38
CA ASP A 311 3.88 9.45 -4.38
C ASP A 311 3.27 9.53 -2.96
N ALA A 312 3.99 9.00 -1.96
CA ALA A 312 3.58 8.99 -0.55
C ALA A 312 4.26 10.08 0.30
N VAL A 313 4.97 11.03 -0.34
CA VAL A 313 5.65 12.16 0.32
C VAL A 313 5.55 13.40 -0.56
N LEU A 314 5.16 14.53 -0.01
CA LEU A 314 5.29 15.82 -0.66
C LEU A 314 6.69 16.37 -0.34
N ASP A 315 7.62 16.23 -1.28
CA ASP A 315 9.03 16.59 -1.09
C ASP A 315 9.21 18.05 -0.64
N GLY A 316 9.95 18.27 0.44
CA GLY A 316 10.15 19.57 1.09
C GLY A 316 8.94 20.09 1.89
N GLN A 317 7.78 19.42 1.87
CA GLN A 317 6.57 19.86 2.56
C GLN A 317 6.16 18.92 3.70
N THR A 318 6.13 17.60 3.46
CA THR A 318 5.79 16.58 4.47
C THR A 318 7.00 15.73 4.86
N GLY A 319 8.12 15.92 4.19
CA GLY A 319 9.35 15.18 4.35
C GLY A 319 10.27 15.36 3.15
N TYR A 320 11.17 14.42 2.95
CA TYR A 320 12.14 14.45 1.85
C TYR A 320 12.18 13.13 1.08
N VAL A 321 12.40 13.25 -0.23
CA VAL A 321 12.73 12.12 -1.10
C VAL A 321 14.22 12.15 -1.40
N VAL A 322 14.92 11.05 -1.09
CA VAL A 322 16.37 10.92 -1.32
C VAL A 322 16.67 9.79 -2.28
N PRO A 323 17.78 9.83 -3.03
CA PRO A 323 18.20 8.67 -3.81
C PRO A 323 18.41 7.47 -2.88
N GLY A 324 17.70 6.37 -3.11
CA GLY A 324 17.63 5.20 -2.20
C GLY A 324 18.95 4.40 -2.07
N ARG A 325 20.04 4.89 -2.67
CA ARG A 325 21.41 4.35 -2.54
C ARG A 325 22.40 5.37 -1.98
N ASP A 326 21.99 6.60 -1.78
CA ASP A 326 22.84 7.69 -1.31
C ASP A 326 22.80 7.77 0.23
N VAL A 327 23.86 7.23 0.83
CA VAL A 327 24.02 7.23 2.29
C VAL A 327 24.18 8.64 2.84
N ALA A 328 24.90 9.53 2.11
CA ALA A 328 25.16 10.89 2.55
C ALA A 328 23.87 11.71 2.53
N ALA A 329 23.12 11.69 1.42
CA ALA A 329 21.84 12.38 1.32
C ALA A 329 20.84 11.93 2.40
N ALA A 330 20.76 10.61 2.68
CA ALA A 330 19.93 10.10 3.75
C ALA A 330 20.41 10.59 5.14
N ALA A 331 21.73 10.56 5.38
CA ALA A 331 22.30 11.02 6.65
C ALA A 331 22.04 12.51 6.90
N ASP A 332 22.24 13.36 5.88
CA ASP A 332 22.06 14.80 6.00
C ASP A 332 20.61 15.16 6.32
N ARG A 333 19.64 14.64 5.55
CA ARG A 333 18.22 14.92 5.77
C ARG A 333 17.71 14.42 7.12
N ILE A 334 18.16 13.23 7.54
CA ILE A 334 17.78 12.68 8.86
C ILE A 334 18.41 13.54 9.99
N ALA A 335 19.68 13.91 9.86
CA ALA A 335 20.36 14.72 10.87
C ALA A 335 19.76 16.14 10.96
N ASP A 336 19.38 16.76 9.82
CA ASP A 336 18.68 18.04 9.80
C ASP A 336 17.38 17.97 10.61
N LEU A 337 16.57 16.93 10.36
CA LEU A 337 15.29 16.75 11.04
C LEU A 337 15.42 16.43 12.54
N LEU A 338 16.45 15.66 12.93
CA LEU A 338 16.70 15.38 14.35
C LEU A 338 17.26 16.58 15.11
N ALA A 339 18.06 17.41 14.44
CA ALA A 339 18.68 18.61 15.04
C ALA A 339 17.72 19.81 15.12
N ASP A 340 16.83 19.98 14.12
CA ASP A 340 15.85 21.07 14.07
C ASP A 340 14.43 20.53 14.36
N ARG A 341 14.07 20.56 15.64
CA ARG A 341 12.74 20.12 16.10
C ARG A 341 11.60 20.97 15.52
N ALA A 342 11.82 22.24 15.22
CA ALA A 342 10.80 23.10 14.65
C ALA A 342 10.52 22.71 13.19
N LEU A 343 11.57 22.44 12.41
CA LEU A 343 11.46 21.90 11.06
C LEU A 343 10.73 20.55 11.07
N ALA A 344 11.14 19.62 11.94
CA ALA A 344 10.52 18.31 12.07
C ALA A 344 9.02 18.41 12.39
N ALA A 345 8.65 19.20 13.39
CA ALA A 345 7.26 19.42 13.78
C ALA A 345 6.44 20.03 12.64
N ARG A 346 6.97 21.00 11.92
CA ARG A 346 6.29 21.64 10.78
C ARG A 346 6.01 20.64 9.66
N LEU A 347 7.00 19.83 9.27
CA LEU A 347 6.84 18.84 8.21
C LEU A 347 5.91 17.70 8.66
N GLY A 348 6.01 17.26 9.91
CA GLY A 348 5.13 16.24 10.48
C GLY A 348 3.67 16.70 10.53
N ALA A 349 3.40 17.93 10.98
CA ALA A 349 2.06 18.51 11.00
C ALA A 349 1.47 18.65 9.59
N ALA A 350 2.27 19.10 8.62
CA ALA A 350 1.85 19.16 7.22
C ALA A 350 1.56 17.77 6.65
N GLY A 351 2.36 16.76 7.01
CA GLY A 351 2.14 15.35 6.65
C GLY A 351 0.82 14.82 7.21
N ARG A 352 0.54 15.08 8.48
CA ARG A 352 -0.73 14.72 9.14
C ARG A 352 -1.92 15.33 8.42
N ALA A 353 -1.90 16.64 8.19
CA ALA A 353 -3.00 17.37 7.53
C ALA A 353 -3.24 16.81 6.11
N TRP A 354 -2.18 16.51 5.37
CA TRP A 354 -2.30 15.93 4.03
C TRP A 354 -2.90 14.52 4.05
N VAL A 355 -2.51 13.67 5.02
CA VAL A 355 -3.08 12.32 5.15
C VAL A 355 -4.55 12.40 5.52
N GLU A 356 -4.94 13.28 6.43
CA GLU A 356 -6.35 13.49 6.79
C GLU A 356 -7.20 13.97 5.62
N ALA A 357 -6.68 14.84 4.78
CA ALA A 357 -7.41 15.35 3.62
C ALA A 357 -7.56 14.30 2.49
N GLU A 358 -6.50 13.55 2.18
CA GLU A 358 -6.42 12.80 0.93
C GLU A 358 -6.39 11.27 1.08
N TRP A 359 -5.99 10.75 2.25
CA TRP A 359 -5.60 9.35 2.38
C TRP A 359 -6.40 8.57 3.42
N GLN A 360 -7.51 9.10 3.92
CA GLN A 360 -8.38 8.35 4.82
C GLN A 360 -9.12 7.23 4.06
N TRP A 361 -9.41 6.14 4.76
CA TRP A 361 -10.18 5.03 4.19
C TRP A 361 -11.53 5.45 3.64
N ASP A 362 -12.23 6.36 4.31
CA ASP A 362 -13.54 6.83 3.88
C ASP A 362 -13.47 7.65 2.59
N THR A 363 -12.42 8.47 2.43
CA THR A 363 -12.12 9.17 1.18
C THR A 363 -11.87 8.20 0.03
N GLN A 364 -11.11 7.13 0.26
CA GLN A 364 -10.84 6.13 -0.77
C GLN A 364 -12.08 5.27 -1.09
N ALA A 365 -12.87 4.93 -0.09
CA ALA A 365 -14.13 4.21 -0.28
C ALA A 365 -15.16 5.02 -1.08
N GLU A 366 -15.24 6.33 -0.84
CA GLU A 366 -16.09 7.23 -1.62
C GLU A 366 -15.60 7.36 -3.07
N ARG A 367 -14.28 7.44 -3.30
CA ARG A 367 -13.71 7.36 -4.65
C ARG A 367 -14.12 6.06 -5.34
N MET A 368 -13.98 4.92 -4.65
CA MET A 368 -14.39 3.63 -5.20
C MET A 368 -15.89 3.58 -5.49
N ARG A 369 -16.74 4.09 -4.62
CA ARG A 369 -18.19 4.15 -4.83
C ARG A 369 -18.53 4.92 -6.10
N ARG A 370 -17.92 6.07 -6.32
CA ARG A 370 -18.09 6.85 -7.56
C ARG A 370 -17.66 6.08 -8.80
N LEU A 371 -16.55 5.34 -8.72
CA LEU A 371 -16.10 4.50 -9.83
C LEU A 371 -17.07 3.37 -10.15
N LEU A 372 -17.73 2.79 -9.15
CA LEU A 372 -18.70 1.70 -9.31
C LEU A 372 -20.07 2.18 -9.84
N THR A 373 -20.47 3.42 -9.52
CA THR A 373 -21.80 3.95 -9.84
C THR A 373 -21.86 4.85 -11.07
N ARG A 374 -20.72 5.42 -11.53
CA ARG A 374 -20.66 6.36 -12.67
C ARG A 374 -21.15 5.68 -13.96
N SER A 375 -22.08 6.30 -14.64
CA SER A 375 -22.56 5.84 -15.97
C SER A 375 -21.50 6.11 -17.04
N ARG A 376 -21.52 5.33 -18.16
CA ARG A 376 -20.67 5.59 -19.35
C ARG A 376 -20.92 6.96 -20.00
N SER A 377 -22.10 7.52 -19.78
CA SER A 377 -22.51 8.81 -20.36
C SER A 377 -21.84 10.02 -19.72
N ASP A 378 -21.29 9.91 -18.50
CA ASP A 378 -20.75 11.03 -17.72
C ASP A 378 -19.26 11.37 -18.05
N GLY A 379 -18.68 10.72 -19.05
CA GLY A 379 -17.26 10.84 -19.41
C GLY A 379 -16.95 11.44 -20.79
N GLN A 380 -17.97 11.98 -21.51
CA GLN A 380 -17.80 12.68 -22.78
C GLN A 380 -18.36 14.11 -22.65
N GLY A 381 -17.70 14.91 -21.84
CA GLY A 381 -17.89 16.33 -21.76
C GLY A 381 -16.55 17.04 -21.81
#